data_3f40e32b07dc9b97572ab681d0235306
#
_entry.id   3f40e32b07dc9b97572ab681d0235306
#
_cell.length_a   1.000
_cell.length_b   1.000
_cell.length_c   1.000
_cell.angle_alpha   90.00
_cell.angle_beta   90.00
_cell.angle_gamma   90.00
#
_symmetry.space_group_name_H-M   'P 1'
#
loop_
_entity.id
_entity.type
_entity.pdbx_description
1 polymer ?
#
loop_
_entity_poly.entity_id
_entity_poly.type
_entity_poly.pdbx_seq_one_letter_code
_entity_poly.pdbx_strand_id
1 'polypeptide(L)'
;MTFFGAIERNIWGDKINANPYFATLSIISVLLAGAVSGGGRLFYEWFGWDMAMNNVAMAALIVWIWGYNVAESIVAAEDWKVALGRSLLLLPVLILAFAFGFIASVVVIFLVTAWVVLMLAGALLSGSGGGNSKKKRYSLNDGTEVEEESDGVYRDVSGSGRTFRDVGGGRVRED
;
A
#
# COMPACT_ATOMS: atom_id res chain seq x y z
N MET A 1 19.35 -24.86 3.98
CA MET A 1 18.82 -25.85 3.03
C MET A 1 17.32 -25.62 2.94
N THR A 2 16.77 -25.34 1.77
CA THR A 2 15.33 -25.09 1.63
C THR A 2 14.54 -26.41 1.69
N PHE A 3 13.30 -26.37 2.14
CA PHE A 3 12.40 -27.53 2.21
C PHE A 3 12.33 -28.27 0.84
N PHE A 4 12.18 -27.52 -0.24
CA PHE A 4 12.17 -28.08 -1.59
C PHE A 4 13.50 -28.72 -1.99
N GLY A 5 14.63 -28.15 -1.61
CA GLY A 5 15.95 -28.74 -1.87
C GLY A 5 16.16 -30.08 -1.14
N ALA A 6 15.51 -30.27 0.00
CA ALA A 6 15.54 -31.56 0.70
C ALA A 6 14.69 -32.61 -0.04
N ILE A 7 13.51 -32.24 -0.54
CA ILE A 7 12.65 -33.13 -1.35
C ILE A 7 13.35 -33.51 -2.66
N GLU A 8 13.91 -32.54 -3.37
CA GLU A 8 14.63 -32.76 -4.62
C GLU A 8 15.82 -33.72 -4.44
N ARG A 9 16.61 -33.53 -3.36
CA ARG A 9 17.73 -34.41 -3.05
C ARG A 9 17.26 -35.86 -2.75
N ASN A 10 16.10 -36.01 -2.09
CA ASN A 10 15.53 -37.35 -1.86
C ASN A 10 15.10 -38.05 -3.13
N ILE A 11 14.60 -37.30 -4.13
CA ILE A 11 14.10 -37.89 -5.39
C ILE A 11 15.25 -38.14 -6.37
N TRP A 12 16.17 -37.20 -6.49
CA TRP A 12 17.20 -37.19 -7.55
C TRP A 12 18.61 -37.55 -7.08
N GLY A 13 18.84 -37.64 -5.75
CA GLY A 13 20.14 -38.00 -5.17
C GLY A 13 21.22 -36.94 -5.47
N ASP A 14 22.46 -37.42 -5.62
CA ASP A 14 23.63 -36.55 -5.86
C ASP A 14 23.74 -35.95 -7.27
N LYS A 15 22.78 -36.30 -8.15
CA LYS A 15 22.70 -35.72 -9.52
C LYS A 15 22.28 -34.26 -9.57
N ILE A 16 21.98 -33.67 -8.40
CA ILE A 16 21.60 -32.27 -8.29
C ILE A 16 22.84 -31.41 -7.95
N ASN A 17 23.67 -31.16 -8.92
CA ASN A 17 24.63 -30.07 -8.88
C ASN A 17 24.02 -28.72 -9.30
N ALA A 18 22.70 -28.69 -9.49
CA ALA A 18 21.96 -27.54 -9.95
C ALA A 18 21.77 -26.50 -8.83
N ASN A 19 21.56 -25.26 -9.25
CA ASN A 19 21.29 -24.11 -8.38
C ASN A 19 20.36 -24.49 -7.21
N PRO A 20 20.80 -24.43 -5.95
CA PRO A 20 19.99 -24.82 -4.78
C PRO A 20 18.76 -23.93 -4.58
N TYR A 21 18.72 -22.78 -5.25
CA TYR A 21 17.62 -21.82 -5.20
C TYR A 21 16.61 -21.97 -6.35
N PHE A 22 16.81 -22.93 -7.25
CA PHE A 22 15.94 -23.12 -8.41
C PHE A 22 14.45 -23.09 -8.09
N ALA A 23 14.01 -23.93 -7.15
CA ALA A 23 12.62 -23.99 -6.73
C ALA A 23 12.15 -22.66 -6.12
N THR A 24 12.94 -22.08 -5.24
CA THR A 24 12.60 -20.82 -4.55
C THR A 24 12.47 -19.67 -5.55
N LEU A 25 13.42 -19.50 -6.46
CA LEU A 25 13.40 -18.43 -7.46
C LEU A 25 12.23 -18.63 -8.44
N SER A 26 11.93 -19.86 -8.84
CA SER A 26 10.79 -20.17 -9.71
C SER A 26 9.46 -19.82 -9.02
N ILE A 27 9.29 -20.16 -7.75
CA ILE A 27 8.10 -19.84 -6.98
C ILE A 27 7.93 -18.32 -6.82
N ILE A 28 9.00 -17.61 -6.45
CA ILE A 28 8.95 -16.16 -6.29
C ILE A 28 8.60 -15.46 -7.61
N SER A 29 9.20 -15.87 -8.74
CA SER A 29 8.93 -15.26 -10.03
C SER A 29 7.46 -15.44 -10.47
N VAL A 30 6.90 -16.62 -10.26
CA VAL A 30 5.51 -16.92 -10.62
C VAL A 30 4.54 -16.24 -9.66
N LEU A 31 4.87 -16.14 -8.38
CA LEU A 31 4.10 -15.38 -7.40
C LEU A 31 4.04 -13.89 -7.77
N LEU A 32 5.18 -13.29 -8.15
CA LEU A 32 5.24 -11.90 -8.62
C LEU A 32 4.44 -11.71 -9.91
N ALA A 33 4.51 -12.67 -10.85
CA ALA A 33 3.71 -12.65 -12.06
C ALA A 33 2.20 -12.67 -11.75
N GLY A 34 1.78 -13.49 -10.79
CA GLY A 34 0.40 -13.50 -10.27
C GLY A 34 0.00 -12.16 -9.67
N ALA A 35 0.86 -11.57 -8.86
CA ALA A 35 0.62 -10.26 -8.24
C ALA A 35 0.48 -9.14 -9.30
N VAL A 36 1.35 -9.12 -10.30
CA VAL A 36 1.25 -8.16 -11.43
C VAL A 36 -0.05 -8.37 -12.21
N SER A 37 -0.45 -9.62 -12.44
CA SER A 37 -1.71 -9.93 -13.12
C SER A 37 -2.93 -9.48 -12.34
N GLY A 38 -2.99 -9.77 -11.04
CA GLY A 38 -4.10 -9.36 -10.16
C GLY A 38 -4.20 -7.86 -10.00
N GLY A 39 -3.08 -7.19 -9.74
CA GLY A 39 -3.01 -5.74 -9.65
C GLY A 39 -3.40 -5.06 -10.96
N GLY A 40 -2.85 -5.53 -12.09
CA GLY A 40 -3.15 -4.99 -13.41
C GLY A 40 -4.64 -5.10 -13.77
N ARG A 41 -5.31 -6.18 -13.35
CA ARG A 41 -6.74 -6.36 -13.54
C ARG A 41 -7.56 -5.27 -12.86
N LEU A 42 -7.23 -4.96 -11.60
CA LEU A 42 -7.90 -3.88 -10.87
C LEU A 42 -7.62 -2.51 -11.47
N PHE A 43 -6.38 -2.24 -11.89
CA PHE A 43 -6.03 -0.99 -12.56
C PHE A 43 -6.74 -0.84 -13.90
N TYR A 44 -6.94 -1.91 -14.64
CA TYR A 44 -7.77 -1.91 -15.85
C TYR A 44 -9.23 -1.52 -15.53
N GLU A 45 -9.83 -2.16 -14.55
CA GLU A 45 -11.23 -1.93 -14.19
C GLU A 45 -11.48 -0.52 -13.60
N TRP A 46 -10.52 0.03 -12.86
CA TRP A 46 -10.68 1.33 -12.20
C TRP A 46 -10.19 2.52 -13.02
N PHE A 47 -9.14 2.33 -13.79
CA PHE A 47 -8.44 3.43 -14.48
C PHE A 47 -8.32 3.23 -16.01
N GLY A 48 -8.85 2.14 -16.55
CA GLY A 48 -8.71 1.82 -17.96
C GLY A 48 -7.29 1.45 -18.37
N TRP A 49 -6.49 0.87 -17.45
CA TRP A 49 -5.10 0.48 -17.73
C TRP A 49 -5.01 -0.53 -18.86
N ASP A 50 -3.97 -0.43 -19.70
CA ASP A 50 -3.80 -1.37 -20.81
C ASP A 50 -3.41 -2.78 -20.33
N MET A 51 -4.33 -3.72 -20.49
CA MET A 51 -4.10 -5.13 -20.15
C MET A 51 -3.02 -5.79 -21.00
N ALA A 52 -2.77 -5.30 -22.22
CA ALA A 52 -1.70 -5.85 -23.06
C ALA A 52 -0.33 -5.60 -22.42
N MET A 53 -0.08 -4.39 -21.91
CA MET A 53 1.16 -4.07 -21.20
C MET A 53 1.32 -4.91 -19.92
N ASN A 54 0.24 -5.11 -19.18
CA ASN A 54 0.27 -5.96 -17.99
C ASN A 54 0.62 -7.42 -18.33
N ASN A 55 0.05 -7.97 -19.38
CA ASN A 55 0.34 -9.32 -19.83
C ASN A 55 1.77 -9.48 -20.34
N VAL A 56 2.32 -8.46 -21.01
CA VAL A 56 3.74 -8.42 -21.41
C VAL A 56 4.65 -8.42 -20.20
N ALA A 57 4.36 -7.58 -19.19
CA ALA A 57 5.15 -7.54 -17.97
C ALA A 57 5.12 -8.88 -17.21
N MET A 58 3.95 -9.50 -17.11
CA MET A 58 3.78 -10.82 -16.51
C MET A 58 4.58 -11.89 -17.27
N ALA A 59 4.45 -11.91 -18.59
CA ALA A 59 5.18 -12.87 -19.43
C ALA A 59 6.70 -12.66 -19.33
N ALA A 60 7.16 -11.42 -19.30
CA ALA A 60 8.58 -11.09 -19.15
C ALA A 60 9.14 -11.57 -17.80
N LEU A 61 8.40 -11.42 -16.71
CA LEU A 61 8.78 -11.95 -15.40
C LEU A 61 8.91 -13.49 -15.42
N ILE A 62 7.95 -14.17 -16.00
CA ILE A 62 7.96 -15.64 -16.10
C ILE A 62 9.13 -16.10 -16.99
N VAL A 63 9.24 -15.55 -18.19
CA VAL A 63 10.25 -15.98 -19.16
C VAL A 63 11.66 -15.62 -18.68
N TRP A 64 11.87 -14.45 -18.12
CA TRP A 64 13.19 -14.06 -17.68
C TRP A 64 13.64 -14.86 -16.45
N ILE A 65 12.90 -14.80 -15.35
CA ILE A 65 13.39 -15.38 -14.10
C ILE A 65 13.27 -16.90 -14.11
N TRP A 66 12.12 -17.42 -14.52
CA TRP A 66 11.94 -18.87 -14.54
C TRP A 66 12.70 -19.52 -15.70
N GLY A 67 12.66 -18.95 -16.90
CA GLY A 67 13.39 -19.42 -18.07
C GLY A 67 14.88 -19.40 -17.86
N TYR A 68 15.43 -18.34 -17.25
CA TYR A 68 16.84 -18.27 -16.87
C TYR A 68 17.22 -19.40 -15.89
N ASN A 69 16.43 -19.61 -14.85
CA ASN A 69 16.67 -20.67 -13.87
C ASN A 69 16.60 -22.06 -14.50
N VAL A 70 15.66 -22.30 -15.42
CA VAL A 70 15.57 -23.57 -16.17
C VAL A 70 16.79 -23.75 -17.03
N ALA A 71 17.21 -22.74 -17.80
CA ALA A 71 18.40 -22.80 -18.63
C ALA A 71 19.67 -23.07 -17.81
N GLU A 72 19.86 -22.35 -16.69
CA GLU A 72 20.96 -22.60 -15.77
C GLU A 72 20.94 -24.02 -15.21
N SER A 73 19.76 -24.54 -14.86
CA SER A 73 19.61 -25.91 -14.37
C SER A 73 19.92 -26.96 -15.44
N ILE A 74 19.59 -26.69 -16.72
CA ILE A 74 19.95 -27.58 -17.85
C ILE A 74 21.45 -27.58 -18.08
N VAL A 75 22.09 -26.41 -18.04
CA VAL A 75 23.54 -26.28 -18.24
C VAL A 75 24.32 -26.91 -17.08
N ALA A 76 23.86 -26.74 -15.84
CA ALA A 76 24.50 -27.27 -14.65
C ALA A 76 24.17 -28.75 -14.36
N ALA A 77 23.09 -29.28 -14.93
CA ALA A 77 22.69 -30.67 -14.74
C ALA A 77 23.47 -31.58 -15.67
N GLU A 78 23.97 -32.71 -15.16
CA GLU A 78 24.59 -33.75 -15.97
C GLU A 78 23.58 -34.44 -16.93
N ASP A 79 22.25 -34.32 -16.63
CA ASP A 79 21.18 -34.88 -17.41
C ASP A 79 20.00 -33.89 -17.54
N TRP A 80 19.66 -33.54 -18.79
CA TRP A 80 18.52 -32.67 -19.12
C TRP A 80 17.17 -33.23 -18.62
N LYS A 81 17.04 -34.55 -18.49
CA LYS A 81 15.84 -35.22 -17.97
C LYS A 81 15.58 -34.86 -16.52
N VAL A 82 16.65 -34.67 -15.72
CA VAL A 82 16.55 -34.22 -14.33
C VAL A 82 16.02 -32.79 -14.26
N ALA A 83 16.52 -31.88 -15.10
CA ALA A 83 16.04 -30.50 -15.15
C ALA A 83 14.56 -30.43 -15.58
N LEU A 84 14.16 -31.22 -16.58
CA LEU A 84 12.77 -31.30 -17.00
C LEU A 84 11.87 -31.88 -15.90
N GLY A 85 12.30 -32.98 -15.25
CA GLY A 85 11.56 -33.60 -14.14
C GLY A 85 11.35 -32.65 -12.98
N ARG A 86 12.38 -31.86 -12.60
CA ARG A 86 12.28 -30.82 -11.56
C ARG A 86 11.25 -29.74 -11.92
N SER A 87 11.27 -29.28 -13.17
CA SER A 87 10.33 -28.26 -13.65
C SER A 87 8.88 -28.78 -13.62
N LEU A 88 8.66 -30.04 -14.04
CA LEU A 88 7.34 -30.67 -14.02
C LEU A 88 6.83 -30.91 -12.59
N LEU A 89 7.71 -31.31 -11.67
CA LEU A 89 7.36 -31.53 -10.27
C LEU A 89 6.93 -30.23 -9.58
N LEU A 90 7.53 -29.10 -9.97
CA LEU A 90 7.19 -27.80 -9.44
C LEU A 90 5.89 -27.22 -10.00
N LEU A 91 5.41 -27.71 -11.14
CA LEU A 91 4.26 -27.13 -11.85
C LEU A 91 3.02 -26.92 -10.97
N PRO A 92 2.56 -27.89 -10.15
CA PRO A 92 1.42 -27.67 -9.26
C PRO A 92 1.66 -26.55 -8.24
N VAL A 93 2.88 -26.45 -7.70
CA VAL A 93 3.25 -25.44 -6.73
C VAL A 93 3.31 -24.05 -7.40
N LEU A 94 3.78 -23.99 -8.65
CA LEU A 94 3.81 -22.74 -9.42
C LEU A 94 2.40 -22.22 -9.73
N ILE A 95 1.46 -23.13 -10.06
CA ILE A 95 0.05 -22.75 -10.25
C ILE A 95 -0.54 -22.16 -8.96
N LEU A 96 -0.30 -22.82 -7.82
CA LEU A 96 -0.74 -22.29 -6.52
C LEU A 96 -0.06 -20.97 -6.17
N ALA A 97 1.23 -20.82 -6.43
CA ALA A 97 1.96 -19.57 -6.21
C ALA A 97 1.40 -18.42 -7.06
N PHE A 98 1.06 -18.69 -8.33
CA PHE A 98 0.42 -17.71 -9.20
C PHE A 98 -0.94 -17.28 -8.64
N ALA A 99 -1.80 -18.24 -8.31
CA ALA A 99 -3.13 -17.97 -7.76
C ALA A 99 -3.05 -17.19 -6.45
N PHE A 100 -2.11 -17.55 -5.56
CA PHE A 100 -1.88 -16.86 -4.31
C PHE A 100 -1.39 -15.42 -4.54
N GLY A 101 -0.42 -15.22 -5.43
CA GLY A 101 0.07 -13.89 -5.80
C GLY A 101 -1.05 -13.00 -6.36
N PHE A 102 -1.90 -13.56 -7.23
CA PHE A 102 -3.06 -12.87 -7.79
C PHE A 102 -4.04 -12.42 -6.69
N ILE A 103 -4.48 -13.34 -5.84
CA ILE A 103 -5.41 -13.05 -4.75
C ILE A 103 -4.82 -12.06 -3.75
N ALA A 104 -3.57 -12.27 -3.34
CA ALA A 104 -2.89 -11.42 -2.38
C ALA A 104 -2.78 -9.97 -2.88
N SER A 105 -2.45 -9.75 -4.15
CA SER A 105 -2.37 -8.40 -4.73
C SER A 105 -3.73 -7.71 -4.74
N VAL A 106 -4.79 -8.41 -5.11
CA VAL A 106 -6.17 -7.89 -5.08
C VAL A 106 -6.54 -7.46 -3.66
N VAL A 107 -6.32 -8.35 -2.67
CA VAL A 107 -6.65 -8.06 -1.26
C VAL A 107 -5.85 -6.87 -0.75
N VAL A 108 -4.54 -6.81 -1.01
CA VAL A 108 -3.68 -5.70 -0.56
C VAL A 108 -4.14 -4.37 -1.17
N ILE A 109 -4.45 -4.34 -2.46
CA ILE A 109 -4.94 -3.12 -3.13
C ILE A 109 -6.26 -2.66 -2.52
N PHE A 110 -7.22 -3.58 -2.27
CA PHE A 110 -8.47 -3.23 -1.61
C PHE A 110 -8.26 -2.68 -0.20
N LEU A 111 -7.39 -3.30 0.60
CA LEU A 111 -7.08 -2.84 1.96
C LEU A 111 -6.42 -1.45 1.95
N VAL A 112 -5.46 -1.22 1.06
CA VAL A 112 -4.81 0.08 0.91
C VAL A 112 -5.81 1.15 0.46
N THR A 113 -6.67 0.83 -0.51
CA THR A 113 -7.70 1.75 -0.99
C THR A 113 -8.70 2.09 0.13
N ALA A 114 -9.19 1.08 0.85
CA ALA A 114 -10.08 1.29 1.99
C ALA A 114 -9.42 2.16 3.06
N TRP A 115 -8.16 1.92 3.38
CA TRP A 115 -7.40 2.72 4.33
C TRP A 115 -7.25 4.18 3.88
N VAL A 116 -6.92 4.42 2.61
CA VAL A 116 -6.82 5.78 2.05
C VAL A 116 -8.17 6.49 2.10
N VAL A 117 -9.27 5.81 1.74
CA VAL A 117 -10.63 6.39 1.81
C VAL A 117 -10.99 6.76 3.25
N LEU A 118 -10.69 5.90 4.23
CA LEU A 118 -10.93 6.18 5.65
C LEU A 118 -10.11 7.38 6.13
N MET A 119 -8.85 7.50 5.72
CA MET A 119 -7.99 8.64 6.06
C MET A 119 -8.53 9.95 5.46
N LEU A 120 -8.97 9.92 4.19
CA LEU A 120 -9.58 11.09 3.54
C LEU A 120 -10.91 11.48 4.20
N ALA A 121 -11.77 10.51 4.49
CA ALA A 121 -13.02 10.75 5.21
C ALA A 121 -12.76 11.34 6.61
N GLY A 122 -11.78 10.80 7.34
CA GLY A 122 -11.36 11.34 8.64
C GLY A 122 -10.84 12.78 8.54
N ALA A 123 -10.06 13.09 7.51
CA ALA A 123 -9.56 14.46 7.28
C ALA A 123 -10.69 15.43 6.93
N LEU A 124 -11.66 15.00 6.11
CA LEU A 124 -12.83 15.80 5.77
C LEU A 124 -13.73 16.06 6.98
N LEU A 125 -13.96 15.04 7.81
CA LEU A 125 -14.77 15.17 9.03
C LEU A 125 -14.06 16.01 10.10
N SER A 126 -12.75 15.90 10.23
CA SER A 126 -11.99 16.75 11.16
C SER A 126 -11.81 18.18 10.65
N GLY A 127 -11.79 18.40 9.33
CA GLY A 127 -11.78 19.72 8.73
C GLY A 127 -13.13 20.45 8.82
N SER A 128 -14.24 19.72 9.02
CA SER A 128 -15.58 20.29 9.24
C SER A 128 -15.87 20.62 10.71
N GLY A 129 -15.05 20.13 11.63
CA GLY A 129 -15.06 20.58 13.01
C GLY A 129 -14.37 21.92 13.09
N GLY A 130 -15.14 23.00 12.99
CA GLY A 130 -14.65 24.35 13.18
C GLY A 130 -13.69 24.38 14.36
N GLY A 131 -12.49 24.87 14.10
CA GLY A 131 -11.49 25.01 15.12
C GLY A 131 -12.16 25.67 16.33
N ASN A 132 -12.26 24.93 17.41
CA ASN A 132 -12.53 25.48 18.71
C ASN A 132 -11.22 26.22 19.09
N SER A 133 -10.89 27.26 18.32
CA SER A 133 -9.95 28.27 18.77
C SER A 133 -10.53 28.72 20.08
N LYS A 134 -9.91 28.31 21.18
CA LYS A 134 -10.25 28.84 22.50
C LYS A 134 -10.27 30.35 22.33
N LYS A 135 -11.47 30.92 22.16
CA LYS A 135 -11.64 32.34 22.01
C LYS A 135 -10.95 32.97 23.19
N LYS A 136 -10.05 33.87 22.89
CA LYS A 136 -9.25 34.51 23.95
C LYS A 136 -10.17 35.43 24.75
N ARG A 137 -10.21 35.23 26.05
CA ARG A 137 -10.94 36.09 26.97
C ARG A 137 -10.00 37.16 27.52
N TYR A 138 -10.50 38.34 27.57
CA TYR A 138 -9.79 39.51 28.11
C TYR A 138 -10.64 40.16 29.19
N SER A 139 -10.03 40.66 30.24
CA SER A 139 -10.69 41.46 31.24
C SER A 139 -10.40 42.96 30.98
N LEU A 140 -11.42 43.73 30.81
CA LEU A 140 -11.32 45.18 30.70
C LEU A 140 -11.04 45.81 32.06
N ASN A 141 -10.57 47.07 32.06
CA ASN A 141 -10.20 47.80 33.29
C ASN A 141 -11.38 48.03 34.26
N ASP A 142 -12.60 47.91 33.78
CA ASP A 142 -13.83 47.99 34.57
C ASP A 142 -14.30 46.66 35.17
N GLY A 143 -13.53 45.57 34.93
CA GLY A 143 -13.85 44.23 35.37
C GLY A 143 -14.77 43.44 34.42
N THR A 144 -15.16 44.01 33.27
CA THR A 144 -15.98 43.31 32.26
C THR A 144 -15.11 42.27 31.55
N GLU A 145 -15.58 41.00 31.52
CA GLU A 145 -14.94 39.95 30.71
C GLU A 145 -15.49 39.97 29.29
N VAL A 146 -14.60 40.05 28.32
CA VAL A 146 -14.94 40.07 26.90
C VAL A 146 -14.25 38.93 26.17
N GLU A 147 -14.90 38.40 25.13
CA GLU A 147 -14.39 37.34 24.26
C GLU A 147 -14.24 37.88 22.84
N GLU A 148 -13.12 37.65 22.22
CA GLU A 148 -12.85 38.07 20.84
C GLU A 148 -13.76 37.33 19.88
N GLU A 149 -14.66 38.03 19.18
CA GLU A 149 -15.59 37.47 18.22
C GLU A 149 -15.04 37.51 16.79
N SER A 150 -14.35 38.62 16.46
CA SER A 150 -13.61 38.77 15.20
C SER A 150 -12.50 39.81 15.43
N ASP A 151 -11.61 39.97 14.45
CA ASP A 151 -10.43 40.82 14.54
C ASP A 151 -10.80 42.21 15.03
N GLY A 152 -10.39 42.57 16.28
CA GLY A 152 -10.65 43.83 16.91
C GLY A 152 -12.09 44.06 17.43
N VAL A 153 -12.96 43.05 17.40
CA VAL A 153 -14.32 43.11 17.94
C VAL A 153 -14.49 42.11 19.09
N TYR A 154 -14.88 42.62 20.24
CA TYR A 154 -15.03 41.86 21.48
C TYR A 154 -16.50 41.89 21.93
N ARG A 155 -17.00 40.77 22.42
CA ARG A 155 -18.34 40.67 23.00
C ARG A 155 -18.29 40.34 24.47
N ASP A 156 -19.13 41.02 25.26
CA ASP A 156 -19.30 40.76 26.69
C ASP A 156 -19.75 39.32 26.96
N VAL A 157 -19.02 38.60 27.80
CA VAL A 157 -19.28 37.23 28.21
C VAL A 157 -20.48 37.14 29.18
N SER A 158 -20.83 38.24 29.87
CA SER A 158 -21.95 38.25 30.82
C SER A 158 -23.34 38.14 30.17
N GLY A 159 -23.40 38.18 28.83
CA GLY A 159 -24.65 38.06 28.09
C GLY A 159 -25.44 39.39 27.99
N SER A 160 -24.84 40.52 28.35
CA SER A 160 -25.47 41.84 28.22
C SER A 160 -25.67 42.29 26.76
N GLY A 161 -25.04 41.54 25.81
CA GLY A 161 -25.12 41.81 24.37
C GLY A 161 -24.26 43.02 23.92
N ARG A 162 -23.47 43.60 24.81
CA ARG A 162 -22.58 44.72 24.46
C ARG A 162 -21.42 44.25 23.60
N THR A 163 -21.10 45.03 22.61
CA THR A 163 -19.93 44.85 21.75
C THR A 163 -18.94 45.97 21.94
N PHE A 164 -17.66 45.65 21.89
CA PHE A 164 -16.56 46.57 22.07
C PHE A 164 -15.64 46.46 20.84
N ARG A 165 -15.14 47.58 20.36
CA ARG A 165 -14.23 47.62 19.25
C ARG A 165 -12.87 48.17 19.69
N ASP A 166 -11.79 47.53 19.23
CA ASP A 166 -10.44 48.04 19.42
C ASP A 166 -10.26 49.32 18.61
N VAL A 167 -9.94 50.41 19.30
CA VAL A 167 -9.65 51.70 18.68
C VAL A 167 -8.14 51.99 18.63
N GLY A 168 -7.31 50.99 18.92
CA GLY A 168 -5.86 51.08 18.91
C GLY A 168 -5.26 51.52 20.25
N GLY A 169 -3.98 51.17 20.45
CA GLY A 169 -3.26 51.51 21.68
C GLY A 169 -3.72 50.76 22.93
N GLY A 170 -4.37 49.60 22.77
CA GLY A 170 -4.90 48.77 23.86
C GLY A 170 -6.16 49.38 24.51
N ARG A 171 -6.87 50.23 23.80
CA ARG A 171 -8.15 50.81 24.24
C ARG A 171 -9.30 50.23 23.43
N VAL A 172 -10.36 49.85 24.11
CA VAL A 172 -11.62 49.41 23.50
C VAL A 172 -12.73 50.44 23.78
N ARG A 173 -13.62 50.62 22.79
CA ARG A 173 -14.78 51.47 22.88
C ARG A 173 -16.03 50.64 22.72
N GLU A 174 -17.05 50.88 23.55
CA GLU A 174 -18.37 50.31 23.40
C GLU A 174 -19.02 50.89 22.12
N ASP A 175 -19.53 49.98 21.26
CA ASP A 175 -20.25 50.32 20.02
C ASP A 175 -21.71 50.60 20.29
#